data_622947ab5015c1a653588d14d591fcc2
#
_entry.id   622947ab5015c1a653588d14d591fcc2
#
_cell.length_a   1.000
_cell.length_b   1.000
_cell.length_c   1.000
_cell.angle_alpha   90.00
_cell.angle_beta   90.00
_cell.angle_gamma   90.00
#
_symmetry.space_group_name_H-M   'P 1'
#
loop_
_entity.id
_entity.type
_entity.pdbx_description
1 polymer ?
#
loop_
_entity_poly.entity_id
_entity_poly.type
_entity_poly.pdbx_seq_one_letter_code
_entity_poly.pdbx_strand_id
1 'polypeptide(L)'
;MYELKITNLKKTYLLPGRGLSVRKALPQKKQALAGVSLDLAPGLYGLLGPNGAGKSTLIHIITGTLAPDSGEVLWCGKPASGIAFRRILGYMPQQQGLYDSYTGRRFLAYMAALKEIPRKTVASEVARVA
;
A
#
# COMPACT_ATOMS: atom_id res chain seq x y z
N MET A 1 16.06 15.85 -3.06
CA MET A 1 15.40 15.76 -1.74
C MET A 1 14.45 14.57 -1.81
N TYR A 2 14.47 13.67 -0.82
CA TYR A 2 13.51 12.56 -0.74
C TYR A 2 12.20 13.13 -0.20
N GLU A 3 11.12 12.97 -0.93
CA GLU A 3 9.82 13.58 -0.64
C GLU A 3 8.70 12.71 -1.20
N LEU A 4 7.65 12.51 -0.41
CA LEU A 4 6.40 11.89 -0.86
C LEU A 4 5.32 12.98 -0.94
N LYS A 5 4.87 13.26 -2.14
CA LYS A 5 3.82 14.24 -2.40
C LYS A 5 2.54 13.56 -2.84
N ILE A 6 1.44 13.92 -2.20
CA ILE A 6 0.10 13.41 -2.48
C ILE A 6 -0.76 14.61 -2.83
N THR A 7 -1.45 14.55 -3.97
CA THR A 7 -2.26 15.67 -4.46
C THR A 7 -3.68 15.22 -4.76
N ASN A 8 -4.64 15.79 -4.04
CA ASN A 8 -6.08 15.66 -4.27
C ASN A 8 -6.57 14.21 -4.52
N LEU A 9 -6.08 13.25 -3.71
CA LEU A 9 -6.47 11.85 -3.85
C LEU A 9 -7.94 11.65 -3.50
N LYS A 10 -8.66 11.02 -4.42
CA LYS A 10 -10.07 10.61 -4.23
C LYS A 10 -10.21 9.12 -4.47
N LYS A 11 -11.07 8.48 -3.65
CA LYS A 11 -11.45 7.08 -3.82
C LYS A 11 -12.84 6.84 -3.32
N THR A 12 -13.67 6.23 -4.16
CA THR A 12 -15.04 5.84 -3.86
C THR A 12 -15.22 4.35 -4.12
N TYR A 13 -15.83 3.66 -3.19
CA TYR A 13 -16.22 2.26 -3.34
C TYR A 13 -17.71 2.14 -3.66
N LEU A 14 -18.05 1.22 -4.55
CA LEU A 14 -19.42 0.78 -4.78
C LEU A 14 -19.69 -0.38 -3.83
N LEU A 15 -20.59 -0.19 -2.88
CA LEU A 15 -21.03 -1.25 -1.97
C LEU A 15 -22.26 -1.94 -2.58
N PRO A 16 -22.32 -3.29 -2.52
CA PRO A 16 -23.53 -3.99 -2.93
C PRO A 16 -24.71 -3.51 -2.07
N GLY A 17 -25.83 -3.21 -2.70
CA GLY A 17 -27.03 -2.79 -1.99
C GLY A 17 -27.50 -3.90 -1.05
N ARG A 18 -27.70 -3.58 0.23
CA ARG A 18 -28.34 -4.48 1.19
C ARG A 18 -29.85 -4.47 0.96
N GLY A 19 -30.39 -5.55 0.42
CA GLY A 19 -31.84 -5.74 0.29
C GLY A 19 -32.21 -7.21 0.31
N LEU A 20 -33.11 -7.60 1.20
CA LEU A 20 -33.72 -8.92 1.28
C LEU A 20 -34.74 -9.19 0.16
N SER A 21 -34.92 -8.28 -0.80
CA SER A 21 -35.86 -8.38 -1.89
C SER A 21 -35.19 -8.29 -3.25
N VAL A 22 -35.59 -9.15 -4.17
CA VAL A 22 -35.11 -9.34 -5.55
C VAL A 22 -35.28 -8.08 -6.45
N ARG A 23 -35.75 -6.96 -5.92
CA ARG A 23 -35.78 -5.67 -6.61
C ARG A 23 -34.43 -4.96 -6.39
N LYS A 24 -33.70 -4.73 -7.50
CA LYS A 24 -32.43 -4.01 -7.64
C LYS A 24 -32.22 -2.93 -6.56
N ALA A 25 -31.55 -3.28 -5.47
CA ALA A 25 -31.04 -2.28 -4.56
C ALA A 25 -29.92 -1.51 -5.29
N LEU A 26 -30.07 -0.21 -5.44
CA LEU A 26 -29.06 0.64 -6.06
C LEU A 26 -27.76 0.53 -5.26
N PRO A 27 -26.61 0.40 -5.93
CA PRO A 27 -25.32 0.32 -5.25
C PRO A 27 -25.09 1.61 -4.44
N GLN A 28 -24.78 1.44 -3.16
CA GLN A 28 -24.41 2.58 -2.32
C GLN A 28 -22.98 2.98 -2.61
N LYS A 29 -22.74 4.28 -2.78
CA LYS A 29 -21.39 4.83 -2.91
C LYS A 29 -20.84 5.17 -1.53
N LYS A 30 -19.65 4.67 -1.22
CA LYS A 30 -18.89 5.05 -0.01
C LYS A 30 -17.61 5.76 -0.44
N GLN A 31 -17.55 7.06 -0.22
CA GLN A 31 -16.32 7.83 -0.45
C GLN A 31 -15.34 7.56 0.69
N ALA A 32 -14.21 6.95 0.37
CA ALA A 32 -13.14 6.62 1.32
C ALA A 32 -12.09 7.74 1.41
N LEU A 33 -11.81 8.40 0.30
CA LEU A 33 -10.93 9.58 0.25
C LEU A 33 -11.64 10.69 -0.52
N ALA A 34 -11.66 11.89 0.05
CA ALA A 34 -12.43 13.04 -0.46
C ALA A 34 -11.55 14.18 -0.99
N GLY A 35 -10.32 13.88 -1.41
CA GLY A 35 -9.37 14.90 -1.89
C GLY A 35 -8.23 15.12 -0.89
N VAL A 36 -7.56 14.04 -0.48
CA VAL A 36 -6.43 14.10 0.46
C VAL A 36 -5.21 14.65 -0.25
N SER A 37 -4.57 15.66 0.36
CA SER A 37 -3.28 16.20 -0.09
C SER A 37 -2.32 16.27 1.09
N LEU A 38 -1.08 15.78 0.89
CA LEU A 38 -0.02 15.75 1.90
C LEU A 38 1.33 15.93 1.21
N ASP A 39 2.22 16.68 1.84
CA ASP A 39 3.63 16.79 1.47
C ASP A 39 4.46 16.26 2.65
N LEU A 40 5.15 15.14 2.45
CA LEU A 40 5.88 14.44 3.51
C LEU A 40 7.39 14.44 3.19
N ALA A 41 8.15 15.17 3.99
CA ALA A 41 9.61 15.08 4.01
C ALA A 41 10.07 13.78 4.69
N PRO A 42 11.37 13.41 4.63
CA PRO A 42 11.88 12.26 5.38
C PRO A 42 11.56 12.38 6.87
N GLY A 43 10.95 11.34 7.45
CA GLY A 43 10.54 11.33 8.84
C GLY A 43 9.67 10.13 9.19
N LEU A 44 9.26 10.06 10.44
CA LEU A 44 8.30 9.09 10.96
C LEU A 44 6.94 9.77 11.11
N TYR A 45 5.92 9.21 10.47
CA TYR A 45 4.56 9.75 10.47
C TYR A 45 3.57 8.74 11.02
N GLY A 46 2.66 9.20 11.87
CA GLY A 46 1.52 8.42 12.36
C GLY A 46 0.25 8.80 11.61
N LEU A 47 -0.44 7.81 11.03
CA LEU A 47 -1.75 8.00 10.41
C LEU A 47 -2.85 7.58 11.38
N LEU A 48 -3.49 8.55 12.01
CA LEU A 48 -4.50 8.35 13.05
C LEU A 48 -5.91 8.65 12.54
N GLY A 49 -6.89 8.00 13.14
CA GLY A 49 -8.31 8.21 12.81
C GLY A 49 -9.16 6.98 13.13
N PRO A 50 -10.50 7.13 13.17
CA PRO A 50 -11.42 6.03 13.45
C PRO A 50 -11.41 4.94 12.36
N ASN A 51 -12.03 3.79 12.67
CA ASN A 51 -12.23 2.76 11.66
C ASN A 51 -13.14 3.27 10.54
N GLY A 52 -12.73 2.98 9.30
CA GLY A 52 -13.44 3.47 8.10
C GLY A 52 -13.08 4.88 7.64
N ALA A 53 -12.14 5.58 8.31
CA ALA A 53 -11.66 6.92 7.91
C ALA A 53 -10.79 6.95 6.64
N GLY A 54 -10.60 5.81 5.95
CA GLY A 54 -9.82 5.76 4.71
C GLY A 54 -8.32 5.49 4.88
N LYS A 55 -7.82 5.28 6.10
CA LYS A 55 -6.38 5.03 6.37
C LYS A 55 -5.78 3.92 5.51
N SER A 56 -6.39 2.74 5.53
CA SER A 56 -5.92 1.60 4.72
C SER A 56 -6.03 1.87 3.23
N THR A 57 -7.07 2.58 2.79
CA THR A 57 -7.24 3.00 1.39
C THR A 57 -6.09 3.91 0.96
N LEU A 58 -5.73 4.89 1.78
CA LEU A 58 -4.61 5.80 1.52
C LEU A 58 -3.29 5.02 1.42
N ILE A 59 -3.01 4.12 2.38
CA ILE A 59 -1.80 3.28 2.36
C ILE A 59 -1.77 2.40 1.10
N HIS A 60 -2.88 1.76 0.73
CA HIS A 60 -2.94 0.92 -0.46
C HIS A 60 -2.70 1.71 -1.75
N ILE A 61 -3.13 2.98 -1.82
CA ILE A 61 -2.84 3.84 -2.97
C ILE A 61 -1.36 4.23 -2.98
N ILE A 62 -0.80 4.65 -1.85
CA ILE A 62 0.63 5.00 -1.74
C ILE A 62 1.52 3.81 -2.12
N THR A 63 1.16 2.60 -1.70
CA THR A 63 1.93 1.38 -2.02
C THR A 63 1.68 0.85 -3.42
N GLY A 64 0.78 1.47 -4.19
CA GLY A 64 0.46 1.07 -5.55
C GLY A 64 -0.30 -0.25 -5.66
N THR A 65 -0.94 -0.71 -4.57
CA THR A 65 -1.81 -1.90 -4.56
C THR A 65 -3.26 -1.56 -4.93
N LEU A 66 -3.62 -0.29 -4.90
CA LEU A 66 -4.93 0.24 -5.27
C LEU A 66 -4.75 1.50 -6.13
N ALA A 67 -5.48 1.60 -7.23
CA ALA A 67 -5.54 2.81 -8.03
C ALA A 67 -6.52 3.83 -7.42
N PRO A 68 -6.19 5.13 -7.35
CA PRO A 68 -7.13 6.17 -6.98
C PRO A 68 -8.14 6.41 -8.12
N ASP A 69 -9.27 7.04 -7.81
CA ASP A 69 -10.22 7.49 -8.83
C ASP A 69 -9.74 8.82 -9.47
N SER A 70 -9.05 9.65 -8.70
CA SER A 70 -8.37 10.86 -9.15
C SER A 70 -7.29 11.30 -8.16
N GLY A 71 -6.45 12.25 -8.60
CA GLY A 71 -5.29 12.69 -7.86
C GLY A 71 -4.05 11.86 -8.17
N GLU A 72 -2.93 12.19 -7.54
CA GLU A 72 -1.65 11.55 -7.81
C GLU A 72 -0.80 11.39 -6.55
N VAL A 73 0.14 10.44 -6.62
CA VAL A 73 1.19 10.25 -5.63
C VAL A 73 2.52 10.33 -6.34
N LEU A 74 3.39 11.23 -5.88
CA LEU A 74 4.73 11.42 -6.41
C LEU A 74 5.78 11.07 -5.35
N TRP A 75 6.83 10.38 -5.77
CA TRP A 75 8.03 10.15 -5.00
C TRP A 75 9.21 10.84 -5.67
N CYS A 76 9.81 11.81 -4.98
CA CYS A 76 10.90 12.62 -5.53
C CYS A 76 10.54 13.24 -6.89
N GLY A 77 9.32 13.75 -7.04
CA GLY A 77 8.81 14.37 -8.25
C GLY A 77 8.42 13.39 -9.38
N LYS A 78 8.53 12.06 -9.16
CA LYS A 78 8.13 11.04 -10.14
C LYS A 78 6.93 10.26 -9.65
N PRO A 79 6.07 9.73 -10.53
CA PRO A 79 4.94 8.91 -10.11
C PRO A 79 5.37 7.77 -9.18
N ALA A 80 4.74 7.65 -8.03
CA ALA A 80 4.96 6.57 -7.05
C ALA A 80 4.30 5.28 -7.53
N SER A 81 4.73 4.78 -8.67
CA SER A 81 4.15 3.62 -9.35
C SER A 81 5.22 2.84 -10.13
N GLY A 82 4.85 1.66 -10.61
CA GLY A 82 5.73 0.84 -11.43
C GLY A 82 6.85 0.14 -10.67
N ILE A 83 7.72 -0.54 -11.42
CA ILE A 83 8.77 -1.41 -10.88
C ILE A 83 9.83 -0.59 -10.12
N ALA A 84 10.24 0.56 -10.65
CA ALA A 84 11.26 1.40 -10.04
C ALA A 84 10.87 1.85 -8.60
N PHE A 85 9.64 2.25 -8.41
CA PHE A 85 9.14 2.61 -7.09
C PHE A 85 9.03 1.39 -6.17
N ARG A 86 8.53 0.25 -6.67
CA ARG A 86 8.40 -0.99 -5.87
C ARG A 86 9.75 -1.53 -5.37
N ARG A 87 10.84 -1.29 -6.09
CA ARG A 87 12.19 -1.69 -5.66
C ARG A 87 12.62 -1.00 -4.38
N ILE A 88 12.25 0.26 -4.20
CA ILE A 88 12.62 1.07 -3.02
C ILE A 88 11.56 1.04 -1.92
N LEU A 89 10.33 0.65 -2.23
CA LEU A 89 9.21 0.59 -1.29
C LEU A 89 9.35 -0.63 -0.37
N GLY A 90 9.31 -0.42 0.95
CA GLY A 90 9.02 -1.44 1.95
C GLY A 90 7.57 -1.33 2.40
N TYR A 91 6.83 -2.44 2.39
CA TYR A 91 5.45 -2.47 2.87
C TYR A 91 5.20 -3.73 3.70
N MET A 92 4.68 -3.53 4.91
CA MET A 92 4.27 -4.60 5.79
C MET A 92 2.74 -4.49 6.02
N PRO A 93 1.94 -5.37 5.42
CA PRO A 93 0.49 -5.34 5.58
C PRO A 93 0.07 -5.82 6.97
N GLN A 94 -1.14 -5.44 7.39
CA GLN A 94 -1.73 -5.87 8.65
C GLN A 94 -1.94 -7.39 8.72
N GLN A 95 -2.34 -8.00 7.61
CA GLN A 95 -2.41 -9.44 7.45
C GLN A 95 -1.24 -9.88 6.57
N GLN A 96 -0.30 -10.60 7.15
CA GLN A 96 0.83 -11.16 6.43
C GLN A 96 0.41 -12.53 5.86
N GLY A 97 0.44 -12.66 4.56
CA GLY A 97 0.32 -13.97 3.89
C GLY A 97 1.61 -14.75 4.06
N LEU A 98 1.84 -15.29 5.25
CA LEU A 98 2.95 -16.21 5.50
C LEU A 98 2.61 -17.57 4.87
N TYR A 99 3.61 -18.19 4.28
CA TYR A 99 3.46 -19.55 3.74
C TYR A 99 3.74 -20.55 4.87
N ASP A 100 2.74 -21.34 5.27
CA ASP A 100 2.85 -22.31 6.36
C ASP A 100 3.99 -23.32 6.19
N SER A 101 4.39 -23.59 4.94
CA SER A 101 5.50 -24.48 4.59
C SER A 101 6.89 -23.82 4.65
N TYR A 102 6.96 -22.52 4.96
CA TYR A 102 8.23 -21.79 5.00
C TYR A 102 8.69 -21.58 6.43
N THR A 103 9.99 -21.83 6.67
CA THR A 103 10.65 -21.28 7.87
C THR A 103 10.84 -19.78 7.71
N GLY A 104 10.98 -19.04 8.80
CA GLY A 104 11.24 -17.59 8.75
C GLY A 104 12.44 -17.24 7.86
N ARG A 105 13.54 -18.00 7.97
CA ARG A 105 14.74 -17.81 7.14
C ARG A 105 14.45 -18.04 5.64
N ARG A 106 13.66 -19.06 5.31
CA ARG A 106 13.26 -19.34 3.93
C ARG A 106 12.35 -18.24 3.37
N PHE A 107 11.45 -17.71 4.21
CA PHE A 107 10.59 -16.60 3.84
C PHE A 107 11.41 -15.32 3.57
N LEU A 108 12.37 -15.00 4.45
CA LEU A 108 13.26 -13.85 4.24
C LEU A 108 14.10 -13.99 2.96
N ALA A 109 14.61 -15.19 2.67
CA ALA A 109 15.34 -15.44 1.42
C ALA A 109 14.45 -15.28 0.18
N TYR A 110 13.18 -15.71 0.27
CA TYR A 110 12.19 -15.47 -0.79
C TYR A 110 11.91 -13.97 -0.99
N MET A 111 11.72 -13.21 0.10
CA MET A 111 11.54 -11.75 0.03
C MET A 111 12.76 -11.04 -0.54
N ALA A 112 13.97 -11.49 -0.20
CA ALA A 112 15.21 -10.98 -0.76
C ALA A 112 15.29 -11.20 -2.28
N ALA A 113 14.84 -12.38 -2.76
CA ALA A 113 14.76 -12.67 -4.20
C ALA A 113 13.74 -11.76 -4.92
N LEU A 114 12.57 -11.50 -4.32
CA LEU A 114 11.58 -10.56 -4.86
C LEU A 114 12.10 -9.12 -4.92
N LYS A 115 13.01 -8.76 -4.03
CA LYS A 115 13.69 -7.45 -4.01
C LYS A 115 14.96 -7.42 -4.88
N GLU A 116 15.18 -8.48 -5.67
CA GLU A 116 16.34 -8.59 -6.58
C GLU A 116 17.70 -8.46 -5.87
N ILE A 117 17.78 -8.83 -4.58
CA ILE A 117 19.03 -8.87 -3.83
C ILE A 117 19.94 -9.93 -4.46
N PRO A 118 21.21 -9.60 -4.76
CA PRO A 118 22.12 -10.53 -5.39
C PRO A 118 22.27 -11.82 -4.56
N ARG A 119 22.17 -12.99 -5.19
CA ARG A 119 22.21 -14.30 -4.50
C ARG A 119 23.38 -14.46 -3.54
N LYS A 120 24.55 -13.89 -3.90
CA LYS A 120 25.78 -13.95 -3.07
C LYS A 120 25.65 -13.21 -1.73
N THR A 121 24.74 -12.24 -1.60
CA THR A 121 24.54 -11.43 -0.40
C THR A 121 23.26 -11.81 0.38
N VAL A 122 22.40 -12.66 -0.18
CA VAL A 122 21.14 -13.04 0.47
C VAL A 122 21.35 -13.64 1.85
N ALA A 123 22.34 -14.55 1.99
CA ALA A 123 22.59 -15.23 3.27
C ALA A 123 23.01 -14.25 4.37
N SER A 124 23.88 -13.28 4.06
CA SER A 124 24.33 -12.24 5.01
C SER A 124 23.21 -11.26 5.34
N GLU A 125 22.40 -10.84 4.34
CA GLU A 125 21.27 -9.95 4.58
C GLU A 125 20.18 -10.62 5.42
N VAL A 126 19.87 -11.88 5.16
CA VAL A 126 18.93 -12.65 5.97
C VAL A 126 19.43 -12.81 7.40
N ALA A 127 20.73 -13.10 7.60
CA ALA A 127 21.30 -13.21 8.94
C ALA A 127 21.29 -11.88 9.71
N ARG A 128 21.37 -10.75 9.01
CA ARG A 128 21.33 -9.42 9.62
C ARG A 128 19.94 -9.03 10.16
N VAL A 129 18.86 -9.55 9.59
CA VAL A 129 17.46 -9.18 9.92
C VAL A 129 16.69 -10.29 10.66
N ALA A 130 17.26 -11.49 10.79
CA ALA A 130 16.70 -12.61 11.53
C ALA A 130 17.11 -12.59 12.99
#